data_e539df584013ea201a143f2990d002da
#
_entry.id   e539df584013ea201a143f2990d002da
#
_cell.length_a   1.000
_cell.length_b   1.000
_cell.length_c   1.000
_cell.angle_alpha   90.00
_cell.angle_beta   90.00
_cell.angle_gamma   90.00
#
_symmetry.space_group_name_H-M   'P 1'
#
loop_
_entity.id
_entity.type
_entity.pdbx_description
1 polymer ?
#
loop_
_entity_poly.entity_id
_entity_poly.type
_entity_poly.pdbx_seq_one_letter_code
_entity_poly.pdbx_strand_id
1 'polypeptide(L)'
;MIQPDAGHLADSLIELAFKEDLGPASEDVTTIATIPEKLQAECRIECRETAVIAGMALSAEIFHRVDSRIQLKQIHKDGELVKVVGSKVATIVGPARGIMSGERIALNFLQRLSGIATITRQFVELAAPHGIAILDTRKTTPGLRIFQREAVRLGGGTNHRFGLFDAFLIKDNHIAIAGGVAKAVRAAKAARPGMRVEVETASMSEVAEAVTAQADAILLDNMSPDEIKAAVGFIAGRAFIEVSGGITLETVSQYLIKGVNAISVGALTHSSPSVDFSLEVDRTF
;
A
#
# COMPACT_ATOMS: atom_id res chain seq x y z
N MET A 1 9.45 -16.68 -2.91
CA MET A 1 9.26 -15.95 -1.62
C MET A 1 8.03 -16.53 -0.95
N ILE A 2 8.13 -16.89 0.32
CA ILE A 2 6.99 -17.35 1.12
C ILE A 2 6.15 -16.08 1.41
N GLN A 3 5.03 -15.92 0.69
CA GLN A 3 4.03 -14.91 1.10
C GLN A 3 3.16 -15.53 2.19
N PRO A 4 2.75 -14.75 3.21
CA PRO A 4 1.70 -15.18 4.11
C PRO A 4 0.47 -15.57 3.28
N ASP A 5 -0.31 -16.51 3.78
CA ASP A 5 -1.60 -16.85 3.16
C ASP A 5 -2.48 -15.58 3.11
N ALA A 6 -2.43 -14.93 1.97
CA ALA A 6 -3.10 -13.66 1.73
C ALA A 6 -4.62 -13.78 1.86
N GLY A 7 -5.17 -14.92 1.46
CA GLY A 7 -6.60 -15.20 1.55
C GLY A 7 -7.06 -15.24 3.01
N HIS A 8 -6.39 -16.00 3.84
CA HIS A 8 -6.76 -16.14 5.26
C HIS A 8 -6.66 -14.82 6.05
N LEU A 9 -5.65 -14.01 5.76
CA LEU A 9 -5.53 -12.67 6.39
C LEU A 9 -6.65 -11.72 5.94
N ALA A 10 -7.01 -11.76 4.65
CA ALA A 10 -8.11 -10.97 4.12
C ALA A 10 -9.44 -11.37 4.74
N ASP A 11 -9.72 -12.67 4.80
CA ASP A 11 -10.93 -13.22 5.41
C ASP A 11 -11.09 -12.77 6.85
N SER A 12 -10.04 -12.91 7.65
CA SER A 12 -10.06 -12.51 9.07
C SER A 12 -10.33 -11.02 9.26
N LEU A 13 -9.81 -10.17 8.37
CA LEU A 13 -10.04 -8.72 8.46
C LEU A 13 -11.47 -8.33 8.05
N ILE A 14 -12.02 -8.96 7.02
CA ILE A 14 -13.41 -8.72 6.59
C ILE A 14 -14.36 -9.17 7.70
N GLU A 15 -14.14 -10.35 8.29
CA GLU A 15 -14.94 -10.83 9.43
C GLU A 15 -14.86 -9.90 10.64
N LEU A 16 -13.67 -9.35 10.92
CA LEU A 16 -13.50 -8.37 11.99
C LEU A 16 -14.31 -7.10 11.72
N ALA A 17 -14.25 -6.59 10.50
CA ALA A 17 -15.00 -5.40 10.09
C ALA A 17 -16.53 -5.61 10.23
N PHE A 18 -17.05 -6.79 9.86
CA PHE A 18 -18.46 -7.12 10.08
C PHE A 18 -18.83 -7.18 11.57
N LYS A 19 -17.99 -7.78 12.41
CA LYS A 19 -18.23 -7.82 13.86
C LYS A 19 -18.18 -6.44 14.50
N GLU A 20 -17.30 -5.55 14.00
CA GLU A 20 -17.20 -4.18 14.47
C GLU A 20 -18.47 -3.37 14.14
N ASP A 21 -18.99 -3.50 12.91
CA ASP A 21 -20.09 -2.66 12.41
C ASP A 21 -21.49 -3.20 12.76
N LEU A 22 -21.67 -4.52 12.68
CA LEU A 22 -22.96 -5.18 12.94
C LEU A 22 -23.12 -5.70 14.38
N GLY A 23 -22.04 -5.71 15.16
CA GLY A 23 -22.04 -6.14 16.55
C GLY A 23 -22.33 -7.65 16.76
N PRO A 24 -22.55 -8.07 18.03
CA PRO A 24 -22.72 -9.48 18.37
C PRO A 24 -23.97 -10.15 17.79
N ALA A 25 -25.04 -9.36 17.53
CA ALA A 25 -26.28 -9.85 16.94
C ALA A 25 -26.26 -9.91 15.41
N SER A 26 -25.19 -9.36 14.79
CA SER A 26 -25.06 -9.22 13.32
C SER A 26 -26.26 -8.48 12.71
N GLU A 27 -26.69 -7.37 13.32
CA GLU A 27 -27.91 -6.65 12.97
C GLU A 27 -27.61 -5.18 12.60
N ASP A 28 -28.21 -4.73 11.49
CA ASP A 28 -28.38 -3.33 11.17
C ASP A 28 -29.79 -2.89 11.59
N VAL A 29 -29.91 -2.36 12.80
CA VAL A 29 -31.20 -2.01 13.42
C VAL A 29 -31.98 -0.95 12.63
N THR A 30 -31.27 0.00 11.99
CA THR A 30 -31.90 1.05 11.18
C THR A 30 -32.48 0.45 9.91
N THR A 31 -31.70 -0.31 9.19
CA THR A 31 -32.10 -0.97 7.94
C THR A 31 -33.26 -1.95 8.17
N ILE A 32 -33.19 -2.75 9.24
CA ILE A 32 -34.27 -3.69 9.60
C ILE A 32 -35.61 -2.95 9.90
N ALA A 33 -35.53 -1.81 10.58
CA ALA A 33 -36.71 -1.06 10.98
C ALA A 33 -37.32 -0.26 9.81
N THR A 34 -36.52 0.21 8.86
CA THR A 34 -36.96 1.21 7.87
C THR A 34 -37.12 0.66 6.45
N ILE A 35 -36.50 -0.45 6.12
CA ILE A 35 -36.50 -1.01 4.76
C ILE A 35 -37.30 -2.32 4.73
N PRO A 36 -38.27 -2.48 3.81
CA PRO A 36 -39.01 -3.73 3.64
C PRO A 36 -38.05 -4.89 3.25
N GLU A 37 -38.26 -6.07 3.86
CA GLU A 37 -37.36 -7.22 3.70
C GLU A 37 -37.16 -7.67 2.25
N LYS A 38 -38.20 -7.58 1.43
CA LYS A 38 -38.17 -8.07 0.04
C LYS A 38 -37.76 -6.99 -0.97
N LEU A 39 -37.54 -5.76 -0.51
CA LEU A 39 -37.19 -4.65 -1.40
C LEU A 39 -35.84 -4.89 -2.05
N GLN A 40 -35.80 -4.72 -3.37
CA GLN A 40 -34.58 -4.70 -4.15
C GLN A 40 -34.16 -3.25 -4.45
N ALA A 41 -32.88 -3.02 -4.60
CA ALA A 41 -32.35 -1.70 -4.99
C ALA A 41 -31.29 -1.85 -6.08
N GLU A 42 -31.23 -0.82 -6.91
CA GLU A 42 -30.09 -0.53 -7.76
C GLU A 42 -29.43 0.74 -7.22
N CYS A 43 -28.13 0.63 -6.92
CA CYS A 43 -27.32 1.71 -6.38
C CYS A 43 -26.10 1.91 -7.25
N ARG A 44 -25.46 3.08 -7.11
CA ARG A 44 -24.17 3.38 -7.73
C ARG A 44 -23.15 3.80 -6.68
N ILE A 45 -21.89 3.48 -6.92
CA ILE A 45 -20.77 4.10 -6.22
C ILE A 45 -20.25 5.24 -7.09
N GLU A 46 -20.12 6.43 -6.51
CA GLU A 46 -19.56 7.62 -7.14
C GLU A 46 -18.21 7.98 -6.53
N CYS A 47 -17.23 8.30 -7.39
CA CYS A 47 -15.95 8.87 -6.97
C CYS A 47 -16.04 10.39 -7.05
N ARG A 48 -15.87 11.09 -5.93
CA ARG A 48 -16.08 12.53 -5.81
C ARG A 48 -14.83 13.38 -5.98
N GLU A 49 -13.73 12.73 -6.37
CA GLU A 49 -12.47 13.41 -6.69
C GLU A 49 -11.65 12.62 -7.72
N THR A 50 -10.57 13.21 -8.22
CA THR A 50 -9.65 12.48 -9.11
C THR A 50 -8.88 11.43 -8.32
N ALA A 51 -9.00 10.16 -8.70
CA ALA A 51 -8.38 9.07 -7.94
C ALA A 51 -8.03 7.85 -8.80
N VAL A 52 -7.05 7.09 -8.35
CA VAL A 52 -6.78 5.73 -8.82
C VAL A 52 -7.63 4.77 -7.99
N ILE A 53 -8.47 3.99 -8.64
CA ILE A 53 -9.34 3.03 -7.97
C ILE A 53 -8.50 1.88 -7.40
N ALA A 54 -8.73 1.55 -6.12
CA ALA A 54 -8.15 0.37 -5.47
C ALA A 54 -9.08 -0.17 -4.38
N GLY A 55 -9.38 -1.47 -4.42
CA GLY A 55 -10.28 -2.13 -3.49
C GLY A 55 -11.68 -2.41 -4.03
N MET A 56 -11.93 -2.23 -5.32
CA MET A 56 -13.22 -2.51 -5.95
C MET A 56 -13.55 -4.01 -5.91
N ALA A 57 -12.57 -4.85 -6.17
CA ALA A 57 -12.74 -6.31 -6.05
C ALA A 57 -13.05 -6.73 -4.60
N LEU A 58 -12.41 -6.09 -3.63
CA LEU A 58 -12.67 -6.31 -2.20
C LEU A 58 -14.08 -5.83 -1.80
N SER A 59 -14.52 -4.68 -2.33
CA SER A 59 -15.89 -4.18 -2.12
C SER A 59 -16.94 -5.15 -2.66
N ALA A 60 -16.71 -5.75 -3.83
CA ALA A 60 -17.58 -6.78 -4.38
C ALA A 60 -17.68 -8.01 -3.47
N GLU A 61 -16.57 -8.47 -2.93
CA GLU A 61 -16.50 -9.59 -1.98
C GLU A 61 -17.26 -9.27 -0.68
N ILE A 62 -17.11 -8.04 -0.15
CA ILE A 62 -17.81 -7.59 1.06
C ILE A 62 -19.32 -7.65 0.85
N PHE A 63 -19.84 -7.09 -0.26
CA PHE A 63 -21.28 -7.15 -0.56
C PHE A 63 -21.76 -8.59 -0.75
N HIS A 64 -20.98 -9.42 -1.42
CA HIS A 64 -21.33 -10.84 -1.59
C HIS A 64 -21.41 -11.60 -0.26
N ARG A 65 -20.56 -11.28 0.70
CA ARG A 65 -20.58 -11.90 2.05
C ARG A 65 -21.76 -11.42 2.90
N VAL A 66 -22.22 -10.19 2.71
CA VAL A 66 -23.47 -9.72 3.38
C VAL A 66 -24.66 -10.47 2.83
N ASP A 67 -24.80 -10.57 1.51
CA ASP A 67 -25.86 -11.30 0.84
C ASP A 67 -25.37 -11.74 -0.54
N SER A 68 -25.30 -13.03 -0.79
CA SER A 68 -24.79 -13.61 -2.05
C SER A 68 -25.62 -13.24 -3.29
N ARG A 69 -26.81 -12.66 -3.11
CA ARG A 69 -27.67 -12.16 -4.20
C ARG A 69 -27.26 -10.77 -4.67
N ILE A 70 -26.44 -10.05 -3.92
CA ILE A 70 -25.94 -8.73 -4.31
C ILE A 70 -24.89 -8.91 -5.41
N GLN A 71 -25.03 -8.14 -6.49
CA GLN A 71 -24.13 -8.11 -7.62
C GLN A 71 -23.53 -6.71 -7.75
N LEU A 72 -22.20 -6.61 -7.67
CA LEU A 72 -21.45 -5.40 -7.97
C LEU A 72 -20.84 -5.51 -9.35
N LYS A 73 -21.23 -4.61 -10.27
CA LYS A 73 -20.67 -4.47 -11.60
C LYS A 73 -19.71 -3.29 -11.64
N GLN A 74 -18.44 -3.58 -11.79
CA GLN A 74 -17.39 -2.57 -11.94
C GLN A 74 -17.54 -1.82 -13.27
N ILE A 75 -17.45 -0.50 -13.23
CA ILE A 75 -17.33 0.39 -14.39
C ILE A 75 -15.87 0.78 -14.56
N HIS A 76 -15.20 1.11 -13.46
CA HIS A 76 -13.75 1.29 -13.38
C HIS A 76 -13.10 0.17 -12.57
N LYS A 77 -12.02 -0.38 -13.11
CA LYS A 77 -11.26 -1.47 -12.47
C LYS A 77 -10.20 -0.94 -11.51
N ASP A 78 -9.75 -1.81 -10.61
CA ASP A 78 -8.60 -1.51 -9.77
C ASP A 78 -7.37 -1.17 -10.64
N GLY A 79 -6.67 -0.06 -10.28
CA GLY A 79 -5.55 0.52 -11.02
C GLY A 79 -5.93 1.57 -12.07
N GLU A 80 -7.21 1.73 -12.42
CA GLU A 80 -7.67 2.76 -13.36
C GLU A 80 -7.75 4.14 -12.69
N LEU A 81 -7.35 5.17 -13.44
CA LEU A 81 -7.44 6.56 -13.01
C LEU A 81 -8.79 7.16 -13.42
N VAL A 82 -9.59 7.55 -12.46
CA VAL A 82 -10.82 8.35 -12.63
C VAL A 82 -10.44 9.84 -12.58
N LYS A 83 -10.72 10.55 -13.68
CA LYS A 83 -10.37 11.98 -13.81
C LYS A 83 -11.56 12.92 -13.62
N VAL A 84 -12.78 12.41 -13.83
CA VAL A 84 -14.00 13.24 -13.78
C VAL A 84 -14.64 13.07 -12.41
N VAL A 85 -14.75 14.17 -11.69
CA VAL A 85 -15.40 14.22 -10.38
C VAL A 85 -16.88 13.87 -10.50
N GLY A 86 -17.39 13.04 -9.57
CA GLY A 86 -18.78 12.55 -9.63
C GLY A 86 -18.98 11.38 -10.60
N SER A 87 -17.88 10.75 -11.08
CA SER A 87 -18.01 9.58 -11.94
C SER A 87 -18.59 8.38 -11.21
N LYS A 88 -19.56 7.73 -11.86
CA LYS A 88 -20.05 6.42 -11.45
C LYS A 88 -18.96 5.37 -11.70
N VAL A 89 -18.46 4.73 -10.64
CA VAL A 89 -17.37 3.75 -10.73
C VAL A 89 -17.86 2.31 -10.62
N ALA A 90 -19.05 2.08 -10.04
CA ALA A 90 -19.70 0.77 -10.00
C ALA A 90 -21.23 0.91 -9.92
N THR A 91 -21.92 -0.16 -10.29
CA THR A 91 -23.34 -0.39 -10.05
C THR A 91 -23.50 -1.57 -9.12
N ILE A 92 -24.42 -1.46 -8.15
CA ILE A 92 -24.74 -2.54 -7.22
C ILE A 92 -26.24 -2.82 -7.34
N VAL A 93 -26.60 -4.10 -7.49
CA VAL A 93 -28.01 -4.54 -7.58
C VAL A 93 -28.23 -5.71 -6.63
N GLY A 94 -29.31 -5.66 -5.86
CA GLY A 94 -29.68 -6.75 -4.96
C GLY A 94 -30.61 -6.33 -3.82
N PRO A 95 -30.76 -7.18 -2.79
CA PRO A 95 -31.53 -6.87 -1.60
C PRO A 95 -31.13 -5.56 -0.94
N ALA A 96 -32.07 -4.61 -0.84
CA ALA A 96 -31.77 -3.27 -0.34
C ALA A 96 -31.18 -3.29 1.07
N ARG A 97 -31.68 -4.17 1.96
CA ARG A 97 -31.13 -4.32 3.31
C ARG A 97 -29.64 -4.71 3.29
N GLY A 98 -29.29 -5.69 2.48
CA GLY A 98 -27.88 -6.15 2.39
C GLY A 98 -26.96 -5.08 1.82
N ILE A 99 -27.41 -4.30 0.82
CA ILE A 99 -26.63 -3.19 0.26
C ILE A 99 -26.33 -2.15 1.33
N MET A 100 -27.35 -1.72 2.11
CA MET A 100 -27.17 -0.72 3.17
C MET A 100 -26.23 -1.22 4.28
N SER A 101 -26.39 -2.48 4.72
CA SER A 101 -25.56 -3.03 5.77
C SER A 101 -24.10 -3.25 5.35
N GLY A 102 -23.84 -3.45 4.05
CA GLY A 102 -22.45 -3.61 3.52
C GLY A 102 -21.76 -2.30 3.13
N GLU A 103 -22.55 -1.22 2.95
CA GLU A 103 -22.09 0.06 2.38
C GLU A 103 -20.83 0.59 3.08
N ARG A 104 -20.93 0.81 4.40
CA ARG A 104 -19.86 1.49 5.14
C ARG A 104 -18.56 0.70 5.13
N ILE A 105 -18.64 -0.61 5.32
CA ILE A 105 -17.46 -1.49 5.30
C ILE A 105 -16.80 -1.45 3.92
N ALA A 106 -17.58 -1.61 2.84
CA ALA A 106 -17.07 -1.59 1.47
C ALA A 106 -16.42 -0.23 1.13
N LEU A 107 -17.09 0.88 1.47
CA LEU A 107 -16.58 2.22 1.21
C LEU A 107 -15.32 2.52 2.04
N ASN A 108 -15.21 2.08 3.29
CA ASN A 108 -14.02 2.30 4.11
C ASN A 108 -12.77 1.68 3.48
N PHE A 109 -12.85 0.45 2.98
CA PHE A 109 -11.74 -0.17 2.25
C PHE A 109 -11.45 0.57 0.93
N LEU A 110 -12.48 0.84 0.12
CA LEU A 110 -12.33 1.49 -1.17
C LEU A 110 -11.68 2.88 -1.05
N GLN A 111 -12.16 3.69 -0.10
CA GLN A 111 -11.65 5.03 0.20
C GLN A 111 -10.18 4.99 0.60
N ARG A 112 -9.84 4.13 1.55
CA ARG A 112 -8.49 4.02 2.09
C ARG A 112 -7.49 3.50 1.05
N LEU A 113 -7.84 2.45 0.33
CA LEU A 113 -6.96 1.82 -0.65
C LEU A 113 -6.78 2.70 -1.90
N SER A 114 -7.84 3.34 -2.36
CA SER A 114 -7.76 4.30 -3.46
C SER A 114 -6.88 5.51 -3.12
N GLY A 115 -6.93 5.99 -1.87
CA GLY A 115 -6.04 7.05 -1.41
C GLY A 115 -4.56 6.67 -1.50
N ILE A 116 -4.21 5.44 -1.09
CA ILE A 116 -2.85 4.90 -1.21
C ILE A 116 -2.44 4.78 -2.67
N ALA A 117 -3.29 4.23 -3.52
CA ALA A 117 -2.99 4.06 -4.95
C ALA A 117 -2.82 5.42 -5.64
N THR A 118 -3.64 6.40 -5.28
CA THR A 118 -3.60 7.76 -5.85
C THR A 118 -2.32 8.49 -5.51
N ILE A 119 -1.93 8.54 -4.25
CA ILE A 119 -0.67 9.18 -3.85
C ILE A 119 0.54 8.44 -4.42
N THR A 120 0.48 7.10 -4.48
CA THR A 120 1.54 6.31 -5.10
C THR A 120 1.71 6.66 -6.57
N ARG A 121 0.61 6.80 -7.32
CA ARG A 121 0.63 7.21 -8.73
C ARG A 121 1.32 8.56 -8.92
N GLN A 122 1.08 9.54 -8.05
CA GLN A 122 1.71 10.85 -8.12
C GLN A 122 3.23 10.76 -7.95
N PHE A 123 3.72 9.98 -6.99
CA PHE A 123 5.16 9.73 -6.84
C PHE A 123 5.75 8.99 -8.04
N VAL A 124 5.06 7.98 -8.55
CA VAL A 124 5.52 7.19 -9.71
C VAL A 124 5.62 8.07 -10.95
N GLU A 125 4.65 8.94 -11.21
CA GLU A 125 4.68 9.85 -12.38
C GLU A 125 5.88 10.80 -12.34
N LEU A 126 6.32 11.24 -11.16
CA LEU A 126 7.51 12.05 -10.99
C LEU A 126 8.81 11.24 -11.17
N ALA A 127 8.85 10.00 -10.67
CA ALA A 127 10.06 9.18 -10.63
C ALA A 127 10.32 8.38 -11.91
N ALA A 128 9.27 7.98 -12.63
CA ALA A 128 9.36 7.13 -13.82
C ALA A 128 10.24 7.70 -14.94
N PRO A 129 10.22 9.01 -15.27
CA PRO A 129 11.12 9.58 -16.28
C PRO A 129 12.61 9.44 -15.93
N HIS A 130 12.93 9.24 -14.66
CA HIS A 130 14.29 9.06 -14.16
C HIS A 130 14.69 7.58 -14.02
N GLY A 131 13.78 6.64 -14.30
CA GLY A 131 13.99 5.20 -14.13
C GLY A 131 14.09 4.77 -12.68
N ILE A 132 13.55 5.55 -11.73
CA ILE A 132 13.61 5.30 -10.29
C ILE A 132 12.29 4.68 -9.84
N ALA A 133 12.37 3.54 -9.14
CA ALA A 133 11.19 2.89 -8.58
C ALA A 133 10.73 3.56 -7.27
N ILE A 134 9.42 3.63 -7.07
CA ILE A 134 8.82 4.05 -5.79
C ILE A 134 8.43 2.82 -5.00
N LEU A 135 8.96 2.72 -3.76
CA LEU A 135 8.74 1.57 -2.88
C LEU A 135 7.84 1.94 -1.70
N ASP A 136 7.03 0.97 -1.26
CA ASP A 136 6.39 1.02 0.05
C ASP A 136 7.39 0.71 1.18
N THR A 137 6.90 0.69 2.41
CA THR A 137 7.66 0.29 3.59
C THR A 137 6.82 -0.64 4.48
N ARG A 138 7.40 -1.11 5.58
CA ARG A 138 6.66 -1.82 6.63
C ARG A 138 5.85 -0.91 7.56
N LYS A 139 5.87 0.41 7.35
CA LYS A 139 5.07 1.40 8.12
C LYS A 139 3.62 1.38 7.63
N THR A 140 2.91 0.28 7.91
CA THR A 140 1.53 0.02 7.49
C THR A 140 0.60 -0.03 8.69
N THR A 141 -0.70 0.20 8.47
CA THR A 141 -1.72 -0.05 9.48
C THR A 141 -1.69 -1.53 9.89
N PRO A 142 -1.63 -1.84 11.19
CA PRO A 142 -1.64 -3.23 11.66
C PRO A 142 -2.80 -4.02 11.05
N GLY A 143 -2.49 -5.22 10.55
CA GLY A 143 -3.44 -6.09 9.88
C GLY A 143 -3.68 -5.76 8.40
N LEU A 144 -3.64 -4.50 7.97
CA LEU A 144 -3.99 -4.06 6.61
C LEU A 144 -2.84 -4.14 5.60
N ARG A 145 -1.64 -4.60 5.98
CA ARG A 145 -0.45 -4.56 5.11
C ARG A 145 -0.67 -5.17 3.74
N ILE A 146 -1.38 -6.29 3.67
CA ILE A 146 -1.62 -6.99 2.40
C ILE A 146 -2.38 -6.11 1.41
N PHE A 147 -3.46 -5.46 1.86
CA PHE A 147 -4.27 -4.59 1.03
C PHE A 147 -3.55 -3.28 0.69
N GLN A 148 -2.84 -2.68 1.65
CA GLN A 148 -2.12 -1.43 1.44
C GLN A 148 -0.97 -1.61 0.43
N ARG A 149 -0.28 -2.74 0.46
CA ARG A 149 0.77 -3.09 -0.51
C ARG A 149 0.20 -3.33 -1.91
N GLU A 150 -0.96 -3.97 -2.01
CA GLU A 150 -1.64 -4.12 -3.29
C GLU A 150 -2.07 -2.76 -3.85
N ALA A 151 -2.57 -1.86 -3.02
CA ALA A 151 -2.90 -0.49 -3.43
C ALA A 151 -1.67 0.28 -3.94
N VAL A 152 -0.50 0.11 -3.32
CA VAL A 152 0.77 0.66 -3.83
C VAL A 152 1.07 0.10 -5.22
N ARG A 153 0.92 -1.20 -5.44
CA ARG A 153 1.13 -1.84 -6.75
C ARG A 153 0.17 -1.30 -7.81
N LEU A 154 -1.10 -1.13 -7.45
CA LEU A 154 -2.13 -0.56 -8.33
C LEU A 154 -1.85 0.91 -8.69
N GLY A 155 -1.21 1.65 -7.79
CA GLY A 155 -0.69 3.00 -8.08
C GLY A 155 0.52 3.03 -9.00
N GLY A 156 1.13 1.86 -9.32
CA GLY A 156 2.34 1.73 -10.14
C GLY A 156 3.63 1.65 -9.32
N GLY A 157 3.54 1.65 -8.00
CA GLY A 157 4.68 1.45 -7.10
C GLY A 157 5.15 -0.01 -7.05
N THR A 158 6.25 -0.23 -6.38
CA THR A 158 6.86 -1.54 -6.15
C THR A 158 6.85 -1.85 -4.67
N ASN A 159 6.63 -3.11 -4.32
CA ASN A 159 6.64 -3.50 -2.93
C ASN A 159 8.06 -3.81 -2.42
N HIS A 160 8.42 -3.24 -1.28
CA HIS A 160 9.60 -3.63 -0.48
C HIS A 160 9.38 -5.00 0.17
N ARG A 161 10.29 -5.52 1.00
CA ARG A 161 10.08 -6.76 1.75
C ARG A 161 8.76 -6.73 2.52
N PHE A 162 8.06 -7.86 2.56
CA PHE A 162 6.76 -7.97 3.24
C PHE A 162 6.91 -7.92 4.76
N GLY A 163 7.87 -8.66 5.28
CA GLY A 163 8.03 -8.87 6.72
C GLY A 163 9.49 -8.88 7.17
N LEU A 164 9.74 -9.60 8.25
CA LEU A 164 11.08 -9.81 8.79
C LEU A 164 11.72 -11.10 8.26
N PHE A 165 10.99 -11.87 7.47
CA PHE A 165 11.33 -13.24 7.07
C PHE A 165 11.77 -13.37 5.60
N ASP A 166 11.51 -12.37 4.75
CA ASP A 166 11.65 -12.48 3.30
C ASP A 166 12.87 -11.75 2.72
N ALA A 167 13.51 -10.83 3.48
CA ALA A 167 14.81 -10.24 3.15
C ALA A 167 15.45 -9.64 4.40
N PHE A 168 16.79 -9.56 4.39
CA PHE A 168 17.52 -8.80 5.41
C PHE A 168 17.41 -7.30 5.11
N LEU A 169 17.13 -6.51 6.17
CA LEU A 169 17.37 -5.08 6.23
C LEU A 169 18.04 -4.81 7.56
N ILE A 170 19.32 -4.56 7.50
CA ILE A 170 20.17 -4.26 8.64
C ILE A 170 20.01 -2.76 8.92
N LYS A 171 19.61 -2.43 10.14
CA LYS A 171 19.35 -1.08 10.60
C LYS A 171 20.37 -0.64 11.65
N ASP A 172 20.37 0.65 12.00
CA ASP A 172 21.21 1.29 12.99
C ASP A 172 21.38 0.47 14.29
N ASN A 173 20.30 0.03 14.88
CA ASN A 173 20.32 -0.80 16.07
C ASN A 173 20.98 -2.19 15.84
N HIS A 174 20.77 -2.81 14.65
CA HIS A 174 21.47 -4.05 14.32
C HIS A 174 22.97 -3.82 14.17
N ILE A 175 23.37 -2.71 13.54
CA ILE A 175 24.76 -2.33 13.34
C ILE A 175 25.44 -2.10 14.70
N ALA A 176 24.80 -1.34 15.59
CA ALA A 176 25.31 -1.05 16.93
C ALA A 176 25.54 -2.34 17.74
N ILE A 177 24.54 -3.22 17.78
CA ILE A 177 24.60 -4.48 18.52
C ILE A 177 25.62 -5.46 17.92
N ALA A 178 25.71 -5.54 16.58
CA ALA A 178 26.68 -6.41 15.90
C ALA A 178 28.13 -5.92 15.99
N GLY A 179 28.31 -4.65 16.33
CA GLY A 179 29.64 -4.01 16.43
C GLY A 179 30.21 -3.60 15.07
N GLY A 180 29.36 -3.08 14.17
CA GLY A 180 29.70 -2.46 12.90
C GLY A 180 28.99 -3.07 11.68
N VAL A 181 28.89 -2.27 10.60
CA VAL A 181 28.22 -2.63 9.33
C VAL A 181 28.80 -3.93 8.74
N ALA A 182 30.12 -4.00 8.60
CA ALA A 182 30.77 -5.13 7.98
C ALA A 182 30.54 -6.45 8.72
N LYS A 183 30.47 -6.43 10.07
CA LYS A 183 30.15 -7.62 10.86
C LYS A 183 28.70 -8.05 10.66
N ALA A 184 27.77 -7.11 10.68
CA ALA A 184 26.35 -7.38 10.49
C ALA A 184 26.04 -7.96 9.11
N VAL A 185 26.61 -7.39 8.04
CA VAL A 185 26.45 -7.89 6.66
C VAL A 185 27.02 -9.31 6.50
N ARG A 186 28.25 -9.56 7.00
CA ARG A 186 28.84 -10.90 6.94
C ARG A 186 28.01 -11.93 7.71
N ALA A 187 27.53 -11.59 8.89
CA ALA A 187 26.68 -12.48 9.69
C ALA A 187 25.36 -12.81 8.96
N ALA A 188 24.71 -11.82 8.36
CA ALA A 188 23.49 -12.02 7.58
C ALA A 188 23.72 -12.95 6.37
N LYS A 189 24.77 -12.71 5.60
CA LYS A 189 25.14 -13.56 4.43
C LYS A 189 25.49 -14.99 4.83
N ALA A 190 26.17 -15.17 5.95
CA ALA A 190 26.50 -16.50 6.48
C ALA A 190 25.26 -17.25 6.99
N ALA A 191 24.32 -16.54 7.63
CA ALA A 191 23.12 -17.14 8.20
C ALA A 191 22.15 -17.68 7.13
N ARG A 192 22.00 -16.97 6.01
CA ARG A 192 21.14 -17.40 4.90
C ARG A 192 21.78 -17.04 3.55
N PRO A 193 22.64 -17.92 2.99
CA PRO A 193 23.25 -17.71 1.69
C PRO A 193 22.20 -17.53 0.59
N GLY A 194 22.41 -16.52 -0.27
CA GLY A 194 21.49 -16.21 -1.37
C GLY A 194 20.28 -15.34 -1.02
N MET A 195 20.03 -15.07 0.26
CA MET A 195 19.02 -14.09 0.65
C MET A 195 19.60 -12.68 0.53
N ARG A 196 18.87 -11.75 -0.13
CA ARG A 196 19.28 -10.35 -0.32
C ARG A 196 19.53 -9.68 1.04
N VAL A 197 20.69 -9.03 1.14
CA VAL A 197 21.11 -8.25 2.31
C VAL A 197 21.14 -6.78 1.93
N GLU A 198 20.24 -6.03 2.52
CA GLU A 198 20.19 -4.58 2.46
C GLU A 198 20.67 -4.00 3.80
N VAL A 199 21.39 -2.88 3.74
CA VAL A 199 21.86 -2.17 4.92
C VAL A 199 21.51 -0.70 4.84
N GLU A 200 20.91 -0.20 5.90
CA GLU A 200 20.59 1.21 6.12
C GLU A 200 21.87 1.92 6.59
N THR A 201 22.22 3.03 5.95
CA THR A 201 23.42 3.82 6.22
C THR A 201 23.05 5.29 6.32
N ALA A 202 23.64 5.99 7.28
CA ALA A 202 23.44 7.41 7.54
C ALA A 202 24.73 8.25 7.33
N SER A 203 25.81 7.62 6.90
CA SER A 203 27.10 8.31 6.68
C SER A 203 27.90 7.65 5.54
N MET A 204 28.81 8.44 4.93
CA MET A 204 29.73 7.94 3.91
C MET A 204 30.69 6.86 4.44
N SER A 205 31.02 6.87 5.72
CA SER A 205 31.82 5.81 6.36
C SER A 205 31.06 4.48 6.34
N GLU A 206 29.79 4.48 6.72
CA GLU A 206 28.93 3.29 6.69
C GLU A 206 28.70 2.78 5.26
N VAL A 207 28.53 3.70 4.30
CA VAL A 207 28.44 3.37 2.86
C VAL A 207 29.70 2.63 2.41
N ALA A 208 30.88 3.10 2.79
CA ALA A 208 32.15 2.48 2.42
C ALA A 208 32.30 1.08 3.05
N GLU A 209 31.90 0.92 4.31
CA GLU A 209 31.87 -0.39 4.98
C GLU A 209 30.88 -1.35 4.31
N ALA A 210 29.67 -0.88 3.96
CA ALA A 210 28.64 -1.69 3.30
C ALA A 210 29.09 -2.20 1.93
N VAL A 211 29.73 -1.32 1.13
CA VAL A 211 30.31 -1.68 -0.16
C VAL A 211 31.44 -2.71 0.01
N THR A 212 32.34 -2.50 0.99
CA THR A 212 33.45 -3.42 1.27
C THR A 212 32.95 -4.78 1.74
N ALA A 213 31.87 -4.80 2.51
CA ALA A 213 31.19 -6.03 2.95
C ALA A 213 30.31 -6.67 1.87
N GLN A 214 30.25 -6.05 0.68
CA GLN A 214 29.46 -6.53 -0.47
C GLN A 214 27.96 -6.66 -0.15
N ALA A 215 27.36 -5.66 0.53
CA ALA A 215 25.92 -5.59 0.68
C ALA A 215 25.24 -5.60 -0.70
N ASP A 216 24.12 -6.29 -0.84
CA ASP A 216 23.40 -6.38 -2.13
C ASP A 216 22.64 -5.09 -2.43
N ALA A 217 22.21 -4.38 -1.37
CA ALA A 217 21.59 -3.08 -1.45
C ALA A 217 22.04 -2.18 -0.29
N ILE A 218 22.10 -0.88 -0.57
CA ILE A 218 22.46 0.15 0.40
C ILE A 218 21.32 1.18 0.39
N LEU A 219 20.66 1.30 1.54
CA LEU A 219 19.64 2.31 1.79
C LEU A 219 20.32 3.52 2.41
N LEU A 220 20.26 4.66 1.72
CA LEU A 220 20.75 5.96 2.17
C LEU A 220 19.63 6.65 2.96
N ASP A 221 19.72 6.63 4.29
CA ASP A 221 18.66 7.10 5.16
C ASP A 221 18.90 8.53 5.64
N ASN A 222 17.95 9.42 5.38
CA ASN A 222 17.99 10.84 5.77
C ASN A 222 19.24 11.61 5.31
N MET A 223 19.89 11.20 4.21
CA MET A 223 21.04 11.89 3.62
C MET A 223 20.57 13.04 2.73
N SER A 224 21.33 14.13 2.69
CA SER A 224 21.09 15.25 1.77
C SER A 224 21.32 14.85 0.31
N PRO A 225 20.72 15.57 -0.66
CA PRO A 225 20.95 15.29 -2.09
C PRO A 225 22.42 15.28 -2.50
N ASP A 226 23.28 16.11 -1.89
CA ASP A 226 24.70 16.14 -2.23
C ASP A 226 25.45 14.95 -1.63
N GLU A 227 25.12 14.51 -0.43
CA GLU A 227 25.63 13.26 0.16
C GLU A 227 25.21 12.06 -0.66
N ILE A 228 23.96 12.01 -1.14
CA ILE A 228 23.47 10.94 -2.00
C ILE A 228 24.25 10.91 -3.33
N LYS A 229 24.51 12.05 -3.96
CA LYS A 229 25.35 12.12 -5.18
C LYS A 229 26.76 11.56 -4.92
N ALA A 230 27.36 11.92 -3.78
CA ALA A 230 28.68 11.42 -3.39
C ALA A 230 28.62 9.89 -3.14
N ALA A 231 27.59 9.39 -2.45
CA ALA A 231 27.38 7.97 -2.21
C ALA A 231 27.19 7.18 -3.52
N VAL A 232 26.37 7.69 -4.44
CA VAL A 232 26.16 7.09 -5.77
C VAL A 232 27.48 6.98 -6.53
N GLY A 233 28.29 8.05 -6.54
CA GLY A 233 29.59 8.05 -7.17
C GLY A 233 30.56 7.05 -6.54
N PHE A 234 30.53 6.93 -5.21
CA PHE A 234 31.37 5.97 -4.49
C PHE A 234 30.92 4.52 -4.70
N ILE A 235 29.61 4.25 -4.62
CA ILE A 235 29.05 2.90 -4.83
C ILE A 235 29.30 2.42 -6.26
N ALA A 236 29.19 3.30 -7.24
CA ALA A 236 29.54 3.04 -8.65
C ALA A 236 28.95 1.73 -9.21
N GLY A 237 27.67 1.46 -8.96
CA GLY A 237 26.96 0.28 -9.45
C GLY A 237 27.25 -1.04 -8.74
N ARG A 238 28.05 -1.03 -7.65
CA ARG A 238 28.41 -2.25 -6.89
C ARG A 238 27.30 -2.77 -5.99
N ALA A 239 26.28 -1.96 -5.70
CA ALA A 239 25.10 -2.33 -4.95
C ALA A 239 23.88 -1.60 -5.50
N PHE A 240 22.68 -2.12 -5.23
CA PHE A 240 21.42 -1.42 -5.45
C PHE A 240 21.33 -0.24 -4.48
N ILE A 241 20.92 0.93 -4.96
CA ILE A 241 20.84 2.15 -4.16
C ILE A 241 19.37 2.51 -3.92
N GLU A 242 18.98 2.47 -2.67
CA GLU A 242 17.68 2.95 -2.19
C GLU A 242 17.88 4.25 -1.41
N VAL A 243 16.97 5.21 -1.56
CA VAL A 243 16.94 6.46 -0.78
C VAL A 243 15.68 6.49 0.08
N SER A 244 15.82 6.90 1.33
CA SER A 244 14.71 7.00 2.29
C SER A 244 14.90 8.18 3.24
N GLY A 245 13.82 8.52 3.96
CA GLY A 245 13.85 9.56 5.01
C GLY A 245 13.06 10.81 4.66
N GLY A 246 11.86 10.97 5.24
CA GLY A 246 11.07 12.21 5.19
C GLY A 246 10.68 12.73 3.80
N ILE A 247 10.70 11.88 2.77
CA ILE A 247 10.44 12.30 1.37
C ILE A 247 8.94 12.50 1.15
N THR A 248 8.57 13.67 0.63
CA THR A 248 7.20 14.07 0.28
C THR A 248 7.08 14.36 -1.22
N LEU A 249 5.86 14.59 -1.72
CA LEU A 249 5.65 14.97 -3.13
C LEU A 249 6.36 16.28 -3.49
N GLU A 250 6.46 17.22 -2.54
CA GLU A 250 7.13 18.51 -2.72
C GLU A 250 8.65 18.36 -2.78
N THR A 251 9.21 17.35 -2.12
CA THR A 251 10.66 17.20 -1.99
C THR A 251 11.24 16.09 -2.87
N VAL A 252 10.43 15.14 -3.36
CA VAL A 252 10.92 13.97 -4.12
C VAL A 252 11.80 14.33 -5.32
N SER A 253 11.53 15.45 -5.98
CA SER A 253 12.31 15.91 -7.12
C SER A 253 13.80 16.13 -6.82
N GLN A 254 14.15 16.43 -5.57
CA GLN A 254 15.54 16.62 -5.12
C GLN A 254 16.30 15.29 -5.02
N TYR A 255 15.57 14.17 -4.93
CA TYR A 255 16.11 12.82 -4.79
C TYR A 255 16.10 12.01 -6.08
N LEU A 256 15.59 12.58 -7.19
CA LEU A 256 15.60 11.94 -8.51
C LEU A 256 16.99 12.00 -9.15
N ILE A 257 17.99 11.45 -8.46
CA ILE A 257 19.41 11.54 -8.79
C ILE A 257 19.79 10.33 -9.67
N LYS A 258 20.46 10.60 -10.78
CA LYS A 258 20.95 9.54 -11.68
C LYS A 258 21.86 8.58 -10.92
N GLY A 259 21.54 7.29 -10.97
CA GLY A 259 22.25 6.22 -10.26
C GLY A 259 21.54 5.72 -9.01
N VAL A 260 20.53 6.46 -8.50
CA VAL A 260 19.57 5.93 -7.53
C VAL A 260 18.63 4.95 -8.25
N ASN A 261 18.38 3.79 -7.63
CA ASN A 261 17.51 2.76 -8.21
C ASN A 261 16.07 2.86 -7.69
N ALA A 262 15.90 3.23 -6.42
CA ALA A 262 14.60 3.31 -5.79
C ALA A 262 14.53 4.37 -4.69
N ILE A 263 13.31 4.84 -4.44
CA ILE A 263 12.96 5.72 -3.32
C ILE A 263 11.86 5.05 -2.51
N SER A 264 12.10 4.79 -1.23
CA SER A 264 11.08 4.27 -0.32
C SER A 264 10.37 5.38 0.44
N VAL A 265 9.03 5.34 0.42
CA VAL A 265 8.18 6.38 0.98
C VAL A 265 7.18 5.78 1.96
N GLY A 266 7.42 5.95 3.25
CA GLY A 266 6.52 5.46 4.29
C GLY A 266 5.15 6.13 4.27
N ALA A 267 5.10 7.40 3.89
CA ALA A 267 3.88 8.20 3.83
C ALA A 267 2.82 7.62 2.90
N LEU A 268 3.18 6.82 1.90
CA LEU A 268 2.23 6.13 1.02
C LEU A 268 1.19 5.32 1.82
N THR A 269 1.61 4.70 2.91
CA THR A 269 0.74 3.79 3.66
C THR A 269 0.30 4.34 5.01
N HIS A 270 1.12 5.10 5.71
CA HIS A 270 0.75 5.61 7.04
C HIS A 270 0.11 7.00 7.04
N SER A 271 0.26 7.80 5.96
CA SER A 271 -0.22 9.20 5.93
C SER A 271 -1.01 9.56 4.66
N SER A 272 -1.36 8.57 3.80
CA SER A 272 -2.20 8.84 2.64
C SER A 272 -3.60 9.30 3.07
N PRO A 273 -4.18 10.34 2.43
CA PRO A 273 -5.59 10.68 2.59
C PRO A 273 -6.48 9.55 2.07
N SER A 274 -7.72 9.49 2.53
CA SER A 274 -8.74 8.64 1.92
C SER A 274 -9.45 9.40 0.82
N VAL A 275 -9.82 8.72 -0.26
CA VAL A 275 -10.59 9.28 -1.38
C VAL A 275 -12.07 9.36 -1.01
N ASP A 276 -12.76 10.41 -1.42
CA ASP A 276 -14.19 10.55 -1.17
C ASP A 276 -15.03 9.73 -2.17
N PHE A 277 -15.72 8.72 -1.65
CA PHE A 277 -16.73 7.93 -2.37
C PHE A 277 -18.05 7.97 -1.65
N SER A 278 -19.13 7.93 -2.42
CA SER A 278 -20.50 7.74 -1.90
C SER A 278 -21.21 6.58 -2.58
N LEU A 279 -22.21 6.04 -1.89
CA LEU A 279 -23.18 5.13 -2.46
C LEU A 279 -24.51 5.86 -2.56
N GLU A 280 -25.11 5.86 -3.75
CA GLU A 280 -26.36 6.55 -4.05
C GLU A 280 -27.39 5.56 -4.59
N VAL A 281 -28.63 5.66 -4.12
CA VAL A 281 -29.72 4.82 -4.61
C VAL A 281 -30.26 5.38 -5.93
N ASP A 282 -30.19 4.62 -7.01
CA ASP A 282 -30.75 4.99 -8.30
C ASP A 282 -32.25 4.68 -8.37
N ARG A 283 -32.65 3.49 -7.89
CA ARG A 283 -34.06 3.06 -7.84
C ARG A 283 -34.27 1.85 -6.93
N THR A 284 -35.53 1.65 -6.56
CA THR A 284 -36.00 0.47 -5.82
C THR A 284 -37.10 -0.26 -6.63
N PHE A 285 -37.27 -1.57 -6.43
CA PHE A 285 -38.24 -2.39 -7.16
C PHE A 285 -38.58 -3.69 -6.41
#